data_5deadf2dc2dde1b812c39ef44f89d5d1
#
_entry.id   5deadf2dc2dde1b812c39ef44f89d5d1
#
_cell.length_a   1.000
_cell.length_b   1.000
_cell.length_c   1.000
_cell.angle_alpha   90.00
_cell.angle_beta   90.00
_cell.angle_gamma   90.00
#
_symmetry.space_group_name_H-M   'P 1'
#
loop_
_entity.id
_entity.type
_entity.pdbx_description
1 polymer ?
#
loop_
_entity_poly.entity_id
_entity_poly.type
_entity_poly.pdbx_seq_one_letter_code
_entity_poly.pdbx_strand_id
1 'polypeptide(L)'
;YVDLKYRCLGLSIGSKERYGEFNNPFLSSGGLTFSGNARPVPQVRIGIPEYTLVPGTKGWLAFKGHIAYGMFTDDGWQKDFIKPGGKHTEHVLYHSKDLYVKVGNREKFPLIFEGGLEMAAQFGGNALVGNEKTDMPNRIKDFFKVFIPSGGSSDTPLGEQTNIYGNHLGSWNFSLTWYAPKDWTIRPYYEHYFEDHSQMFGEYGWKDCLAGIEITFPKNPVVSSFVYEYISTKDQSGPVYWD
;
A
#
# COMPACT_ATOMS: atom_id res chain seq x y z
N TYR A 1 -2.04 19.83 2.92
CA TYR A 1 -0.74 19.25 2.50
C TYR A 1 0.07 20.20 1.61
N VAL A 2 1.37 19.96 1.54
CA VAL A 2 2.30 20.68 0.65
C VAL A 2 3.07 19.66 -0.18
N ASP A 3 3.10 19.86 -1.50
CA ASP A 3 3.87 19.05 -2.45
C ASP A 3 4.98 19.90 -3.06
N LEU A 4 6.20 19.37 -3.02
CA LEU A 4 7.38 19.95 -3.65
C LEU A 4 7.92 18.93 -4.65
N LYS A 5 8.27 19.38 -5.87
CA LYS A 5 8.84 18.52 -6.92
C LYS A 5 10.11 19.15 -7.46
N TYR A 6 11.16 18.36 -7.54
CA TYR A 6 12.40 18.73 -8.21
C TYR A 6 12.85 17.60 -9.12
N ARG A 7 12.78 17.82 -10.45
CA ARG A 7 13.03 16.80 -11.47
C ARG A 7 12.13 15.58 -11.25
N CYS A 8 12.71 14.39 -11.02
CA CYS A 8 11.96 13.16 -10.71
C CYS A 8 11.65 12.98 -9.22
N LEU A 9 12.24 13.79 -8.32
CA LEU A 9 12.03 13.67 -6.88
C LEU A 9 10.81 14.47 -6.43
N GLY A 10 10.01 13.91 -5.55
CA GLY A 10 8.87 14.54 -4.89
C GLY A 10 8.98 14.44 -3.38
N LEU A 11 8.57 15.50 -2.69
CA LEU A 11 8.36 15.57 -1.25
C LEU A 11 6.93 16.02 -1.00
N SER A 12 6.17 15.25 -0.22
CA SER A 12 4.81 15.57 0.18
C SER A 12 4.72 15.57 1.71
N ILE A 13 4.16 16.63 2.31
CA ILE A 13 4.03 16.78 3.76
C ILE A 13 2.58 17.09 4.10
N GLY A 14 1.99 16.32 5.01
CA GLY A 14 0.62 16.48 5.51
C GLY A 14 -0.32 15.36 5.09
N SER A 15 -1.63 15.60 5.27
CA SER A 15 -2.69 14.66 4.93
C SER A 15 -3.15 14.87 3.49
N LYS A 16 -2.88 13.89 2.63
CA LYS A 16 -3.29 13.90 1.23
C LYS A 16 -3.98 12.60 0.90
N GLU A 17 -5.14 12.68 0.28
CA GLU A 17 -5.84 11.53 -0.26
C GLU A 17 -5.03 10.85 -1.36
N ARG A 18 -4.99 9.52 -1.34
CA ARG A 18 -4.26 8.70 -2.31
C ARG A 18 -5.08 7.47 -2.64
N TYR A 19 -4.92 6.99 -3.85
CA TYR A 19 -5.61 5.81 -4.38
C TYR A 19 -4.60 4.71 -4.66
N GLY A 20 -5.06 3.46 -4.71
CA GLY A 20 -4.27 2.33 -5.17
C GLY A 20 -3.76 2.56 -6.59
N GLU A 21 -2.57 2.07 -6.88
CA GLU A 21 -1.83 2.42 -8.11
C GLU A 21 -2.58 2.06 -9.40
N PHE A 22 -3.24 0.90 -9.41
CA PHE A 22 -3.93 0.40 -10.60
C PHE A 22 -5.45 0.57 -10.55
N ASN A 23 -5.98 1.12 -9.45
CA ASN A 23 -7.40 1.30 -9.31
C ASN A 23 -7.85 2.62 -9.98
N ASN A 24 -8.93 2.54 -10.75
CA ASN A 24 -9.54 3.74 -11.30
C ASN A 24 -10.20 4.53 -10.15
N PRO A 25 -9.80 5.78 -9.87
CA PRO A 25 -10.29 6.51 -8.69
C PRO A 25 -11.79 6.84 -8.72
N PHE A 26 -12.44 6.71 -9.87
CA PHE A 26 -13.86 7.04 -10.05
C PHE A 26 -14.76 5.81 -10.18
N LEU A 27 -14.22 4.66 -10.59
CA LEU A 27 -15.02 3.47 -10.94
C LEU A 27 -14.68 2.25 -10.11
N SER A 28 -13.46 2.19 -9.53
CA SER A 28 -13.02 1.07 -8.71
C SER A 28 -13.59 1.16 -7.28
N SER A 29 -13.75 0.01 -6.64
CA SER A 29 -14.03 -0.10 -5.21
C SER A 29 -12.83 0.30 -4.33
N GLY A 30 -11.65 0.45 -4.90
CA GLY A 30 -10.38 0.73 -4.23
C GLY A 30 -9.54 -0.53 -4.03
N GLY A 31 -8.25 -0.33 -3.73
CA GLY A 31 -7.30 -1.40 -3.47
C GLY A 31 -7.51 -2.06 -2.10
N LEU A 32 -6.88 -3.22 -1.89
CA LEU A 32 -6.90 -3.96 -0.62
C LEU A 32 -5.95 -3.34 0.42
N THR A 33 -4.80 -2.84 -0.03
CA THR A 33 -3.83 -2.15 0.84
C THR A 33 -4.18 -0.66 1.00
N PHE A 34 -4.52 0.02 -0.08
CA PHE A 34 -4.96 1.42 -0.07
C PHE A 34 -6.39 1.54 -0.59
N SER A 35 -7.33 1.57 0.34
CA SER A 35 -8.73 1.85 0.02
C SER A 35 -8.92 3.35 -0.22
N GLY A 36 -9.65 3.74 -1.26
CA GLY A 36 -10.00 5.12 -1.55
C GLY A 36 -10.91 5.78 -0.48
N ASN A 37 -11.34 5.03 0.51
CA ASN A 37 -12.27 5.44 1.56
C ASN A 37 -11.59 5.70 2.92
N ALA A 38 -10.27 5.50 3.00
CA ALA A 38 -9.51 5.69 4.23
C ALA A 38 -9.26 7.18 4.49
N ARG A 39 -9.35 7.60 5.76
CA ARG A 39 -8.92 8.93 6.18
C ARG A 39 -7.42 9.09 5.90
N PRO A 40 -6.98 10.15 5.19
CA PRO A 40 -5.57 10.34 4.89
C PRO A 40 -4.73 10.49 6.14
N VAL A 41 -3.70 9.67 6.28
CA VAL A 41 -2.74 9.74 7.39
C VAL A 41 -1.78 10.91 7.16
N PRO A 42 -1.61 11.83 8.14
CA PRO A 42 -0.57 12.86 8.08
C PRO A 42 0.81 12.21 8.01
N GLN A 43 1.60 12.57 7.00
CA GLN A 43 2.90 11.94 6.76
C GLN A 43 3.87 12.85 6.04
N VAL A 44 5.15 12.56 6.17
CA VAL A 44 6.22 13.03 5.30
C VAL A 44 6.54 11.91 4.33
N ARG A 45 6.39 12.15 3.03
CA ARG A 45 6.59 11.21 1.94
C ARG A 45 7.62 11.73 0.96
N ILE A 46 8.64 10.97 0.70
CA ILE A 46 9.67 11.26 -0.30
C ILE A 46 9.73 10.12 -1.32
N GLY A 47 9.94 10.44 -2.58
CA GLY A 47 10.06 9.42 -3.62
C GLY A 47 10.09 9.97 -5.03
N ILE A 48 9.80 9.10 -5.97
CA ILE A 48 9.66 9.37 -7.39
C ILE A 48 8.17 9.16 -7.73
N PRO A 49 7.34 10.21 -7.72
CA PRO A 49 5.88 10.07 -7.80
C PRO A 49 5.37 9.67 -9.19
N GLU A 50 6.17 9.85 -10.23
CA GLU A 50 5.82 9.52 -11.61
C GLU A 50 6.84 8.57 -12.21
N TYR A 51 6.41 7.69 -13.12
CA TYR A 51 7.32 6.79 -13.80
C TYR A 51 8.47 7.52 -14.47
N THR A 52 9.66 7.29 -13.97
CA THR A 52 10.91 7.85 -14.48
C THR A 52 11.65 6.80 -15.30
N LEU A 53 11.99 7.16 -16.54
CA LEU A 53 12.69 6.26 -17.44
C LEU A 53 14.11 5.96 -16.95
N VAL A 54 14.48 4.69 -17.02
CA VAL A 54 15.84 4.25 -16.71
C VAL A 54 16.75 4.61 -17.91
N PRO A 55 17.83 5.39 -17.71
CA PRO A 55 18.76 5.72 -18.78
C PRO A 55 19.32 4.47 -19.47
N GLY A 56 19.49 4.52 -20.77
CA GLY A 56 20.03 3.40 -21.56
C GLY A 56 19.02 2.34 -21.99
N THR A 57 17.80 2.34 -21.47
CA THR A 57 16.78 1.33 -21.80
C THR A 57 15.95 1.68 -23.05
N LYS A 58 16.29 2.75 -23.75
CA LYS A 58 15.57 3.24 -24.94
C LYS A 58 14.05 3.39 -24.72
N GLY A 59 13.66 3.79 -23.49
CA GLY A 59 12.27 4.02 -23.11
C GLY A 59 11.46 2.77 -22.78
N TRP A 60 12.11 1.61 -22.63
CA TRP A 60 11.42 0.36 -22.29
C TRP A 60 11.21 0.11 -20.80
N LEU A 61 12.07 0.72 -19.96
CA LEU A 61 12.01 0.51 -18.52
C LEU A 61 11.83 1.83 -17.80
N ALA A 62 10.85 1.88 -16.88
CA ALA A 62 10.65 3.00 -15.98
C ALA A 62 10.29 2.49 -14.59
N PHE A 63 10.51 3.31 -13.59
CA PHE A 63 10.15 3.00 -12.22
C PHE A 63 9.60 4.22 -11.50
N LYS A 64 8.87 3.99 -10.43
CA LYS A 64 8.43 4.97 -9.45
C LYS A 64 8.34 4.32 -8.08
N GLY A 65 8.28 5.13 -7.03
CA GLY A 65 8.15 4.60 -5.68
C GLY A 65 8.30 5.67 -4.63
N HIS A 66 7.99 5.30 -3.39
CA HIS A 66 8.10 6.21 -2.26
C HIS A 66 8.50 5.52 -0.96
N ILE A 67 8.87 6.35 0.00
CA ILE A 67 9.00 6.03 1.41
C ILE A 67 8.29 7.13 2.18
N ALA A 68 7.49 6.77 3.18
CA ALA A 68 6.79 7.72 4.02
C ALA A 68 6.78 7.29 5.48
N TYR A 69 6.79 8.30 6.36
CA TYR A 69 6.54 8.14 7.79
C TYR A 69 5.50 9.16 8.23
N GLY A 70 4.61 8.73 9.10
CA GLY A 70 3.52 9.53 9.60
C GLY A 70 3.04 9.06 10.97
N MET A 71 1.90 9.57 11.39
CA MET A 71 1.27 9.21 12.63
C MET A 71 -0.25 9.16 12.44
N PHE A 72 -0.88 8.13 12.98
CA PHE A 72 -2.34 8.06 12.99
C PHE A 72 -2.92 9.13 13.90
N THR A 73 -4.00 9.74 13.43
CA THR A 73 -4.76 10.74 14.18
C THR A 73 -6.21 10.29 14.24
N ASP A 74 -6.72 9.99 15.43
CA ASP A 74 -8.09 9.55 15.67
C ASP A 74 -8.92 10.55 16.48
N ASP A 75 -8.33 11.69 16.84
CA ASP A 75 -8.96 12.74 17.64
C ASP A 75 -9.52 12.22 18.99
N GLY A 76 -8.82 11.24 19.57
CA GLY A 76 -9.22 10.60 20.83
C GLY A 76 -10.38 9.59 20.68
N TRP A 77 -10.80 9.27 19.46
CA TRP A 77 -11.94 8.41 19.20
C TRP A 77 -11.87 7.06 19.92
N GLN A 78 -10.72 6.38 19.90
CA GLN A 78 -10.56 5.11 20.59
C GLN A 78 -10.83 5.26 22.09
N LYS A 79 -10.25 6.29 22.72
CA LYS A 79 -10.43 6.59 24.14
C LYS A 79 -11.89 6.88 24.50
N ASP A 80 -12.60 7.61 23.65
CA ASP A 80 -13.99 8.03 23.91
C ASP A 80 -14.99 6.88 23.76
N PHE A 81 -14.72 5.91 22.87
CA PHE A 81 -15.62 4.79 22.59
C PHE A 81 -15.32 3.52 23.39
N ILE A 82 -14.14 3.42 24.00
CA ILE A 82 -13.80 2.20 24.74
C ILE A 82 -14.46 2.20 26.12
N LYS A 83 -14.85 1.02 26.55
CA LYS A 83 -15.37 0.85 27.92
C LYS A 83 -14.27 1.16 28.95
N PRO A 84 -14.61 1.69 30.14
CA PRO A 84 -13.65 1.89 31.21
C PRO A 84 -12.83 0.62 31.46
N GLY A 85 -11.49 0.74 31.48
CA GLY A 85 -10.55 -0.37 31.63
C GLY A 85 -10.27 -1.17 30.36
N GLY A 86 -10.85 -0.79 29.22
CA GLY A 86 -10.58 -1.45 27.92
C GLY A 86 -9.20 -1.09 27.35
N LYS A 87 -8.83 -1.83 26.30
CA LYS A 87 -7.54 -1.64 25.59
C LYS A 87 -7.71 -0.63 24.46
N HIS A 88 -6.78 0.31 24.33
CA HIS A 88 -6.67 1.20 23.18
C HIS A 88 -5.22 1.61 22.94
N THR A 89 -4.97 2.26 21.82
CA THR A 89 -3.65 2.75 21.44
C THR A 89 -3.69 4.25 21.19
N GLU A 90 -2.58 4.92 21.49
CA GLU A 90 -2.39 6.34 21.23
C GLU A 90 -1.05 6.59 20.51
N HIS A 91 -0.99 7.64 19.69
CA HIS A 91 0.23 8.10 19.00
C HIS A 91 0.92 7.03 18.15
N VAL A 92 0.14 6.10 17.60
CA VAL A 92 0.68 5.04 16.73
C VAL A 92 1.30 5.66 15.49
N LEU A 93 2.53 5.25 15.20
CA LEU A 93 3.27 5.70 14.02
C LEU A 93 2.88 4.88 12.81
N TYR A 94 3.00 5.50 11.65
CA TYR A 94 2.70 4.95 10.34
C TYR A 94 3.94 4.95 9.46
N HIS A 95 4.16 3.87 8.74
CA HIS A 95 5.14 3.77 7.68
C HIS A 95 4.46 3.26 6.41
N SER A 96 4.84 3.79 5.24
CA SER A 96 4.51 3.19 3.96
C SER A 96 5.66 3.29 2.98
N LYS A 97 5.69 2.33 2.07
CA LYS A 97 6.65 2.29 0.96
C LYS A 97 6.05 1.54 -0.22
N ASP A 98 6.47 1.92 -1.40
CA ASP A 98 6.20 1.17 -2.63
C ASP A 98 7.37 1.26 -3.61
N LEU A 99 7.38 0.32 -4.52
CA LEU A 99 8.22 0.34 -5.71
C LEU A 99 7.45 -0.32 -6.86
N TYR A 100 7.26 0.42 -7.94
CA TYR A 100 6.62 -0.03 -9.17
C TYR A 100 7.58 0.05 -10.34
N VAL A 101 7.55 -0.95 -11.18
CA VAL A 101 8.33 -1.04 -12.41
C VAL A 101 7.36 -1.12 -13.59
N LYS A 102 7.63 -0.37 -14.63
CA LYS A 102 6.92 -0.38 -15.89
C LYS A 102 7.83 -0.86 -17.00
N VAL A 103 7.38 -1.87 -17.75
CA VAL A 103 8.07 -2.45 -18.89
C VAL A 103 7.22 -2.32 -20.14
N GLY A 104 7.74 -1.69 -21.18
CA GLY A 104 7.11 -1.51 -22.46
C GLY A 104 7.33 -0.11 -23.02
N ASN A 105 7.17 0.01 -24.33
CA ASN A 105 7.26 1.29 -25.06
C ASN A 105 6.10 1.35 -26.05
N ARG A 106 5.10 2.16 -25.71
CA ARG A 106 3.84 2.28 -26.48
C ARG A 106 4.07 2.66 -27.95
N GLU A 107 5.13 3.43 -28.25
CA GLU A 107 5.44 3.82 -29.62
C GLU A 107 5.94 2.66 -30.49
N LYS A 108 6.50 1.63 -29.84
CA LYS A 108 7.08 0.46 -30.50
C LYS A 108 6.24 -0.78 -30.42
N PHE A 109 5.51 -0.94 -29.32
CA PHE A 109 4.72 -2.13 -29.05
C PHE A 109 3.46 -1.77 -28.21
N PRO A 110 2.28 -2.27 -28.55
CA PRO A 110 1.04 -1.82 -27.95
C PRO A 110 0.74 -2.42 -26.56
N LEU A 111 1.70 -3.12 -25.93
CA LEU A 111 1.55 -3.67 -24.60
C LEU A 111 2.50 -3.00 -23.61
N ILE A 112 1.96 -2.68 -22.43
CA ILE A 112 2.71 -2.20 -21.27
C ILE A 112 2.41 -3.12 -20.09
N PHE A 113 3.46 -3.67 -19.48
CA PHE A 113 3.37 -4.38 -18.21
C PHE A 113 3.80 -3.46 -17.07
N GLU A 114 3.07 -3.48 -15.98
CA GLU A 114 3.42 -2.78 -14.75
C GLU A 114 3.29 -3.75 -13.58
N GLY A 115 4.24 -3.71 -12.67
CA GLY A 115 4.22 -4.54 -11.48
C GLY A 115 4.93 -3.87 -10.32
N GLY A 116 4.51 -4.13 -9.12
CA GLY A 116 5.10 -3.53 -7.93
C GLY A 116 4.67 -4.16 -6.63
N LEU A 117 5.34 -3.72 -5.60
CA LEU A 117 5.07 -4.07 -4.21
C LEU A 117 4.76 -2.79 -3.46
N GLU A 118 3.67 -2.78 -2.72
CA GLU A 118 3.38 -1.75 -1.74
C GLU A 118 3.20 -2.35 -0.36
N MET A 119 3.63 -1.61 0.65
CA MET A 119 3.55 -2.05 2.05
C MET A 119 3.19 -0.86 2.94
N ALA A 120 2.41 -1.14 3.98
CA ALA A 120 2.16 -0.24 5.07
C ALA A 120 2.40 -0.93 6.41
N ALA A 121 2.74 -0.17 7.43
CA ALA A 121 2.96 -0.69 8.76
C ALA A 121 2.53 0.29 9.84
N GLN A 122 2.05 -0.27 10.95
CA GLN A 122 1.82 0.43 12.21
C GLN A 122 2.94 0.05 13.18
N PHE A 123 3.50 1.03 13.89
CA PHE A 123 4.55 0.76 14.89
C PHE A 123 4.61 1.86 15.95
N GLY A 124 5.36 1.63 17.03
CA GLY A 124 5.53 2.63 18.09
C GLY A 124 4.21 3.05 18.75
N GLY A 125 4.21 4.22 19.36
CA GLY A 125 3.06 4.73 20.10
C GLY A 125 2.94 4.14 21.50
N ASN A 126 1.74 4.17 22.06
CA ASN A 126 1.44 3.69 23.40
C ASN A 126 0.27 2.72 23.37
N ALA A 127 0.38 1.62 24.12
CA ALA A 127 -0.75 0.74 24.40
C ALA A 127 -1.24 1.02 25.84
N LEU A 128 -2.53 1.23 26.00
CA LEU A 128 -3.18 1.50 27.28
C LEU A 128 -4.16 0.38 27.60
N VAL A 129 -4.10 -0.11 28.86
CA VAL A 129 -5.03 -1.11 29.40
C VAL A 129 -5.47 -0.63 30.77
N GLY A 130 -6.65 -0.10 30.88
CA GLY A 130 -7.06 0.58 32.11
C GLY A 130 -6.18 1.79 32.40
N ASN A 131 -5.47 1.75 33.54
CA ASN A 131 -4.51 2.79 33.95
C ASN A 131 -3.05 2.43 33.60
N GLU A 132 -2.79 1.26 33.05
CA GLU A 132 -1.46 0.85 32.66
C GLU A 132 -1.14 1.35 31.26
N LYS A 133 0.02 2.01 31.14
CA LYS A 133 0.55 2.50 29.88
C LYS A 133 1.85 1.77 29.55
N THR A 134 1.91 1.17 28.37
CA THR A 134 3.11 0.56 27.82
C THR A 134 3.58 1.36 26.62
N ASP A 135 4.78 1.93 26.70
CA ASP A 135 5.40 2.63 25.59
C ASP A 135 6.01 1.61 24.61
N MET A 136 5.61 1.69 23.36
CA MET A 136 6.17 0.86 22.29
C MET A 136 7.45 1.51 21.75
N PRO A 137 8.46 0.70 21.34
CA PRO A 137 9.70 1.24 20.82
C PRO A 137 9.48 2.20 19.64
N ASN A 138 10.12 3.38 19.68
CA ASN A 138 10.01 4.41 18.65
C ASN A 138 11.35 5.14 18.40
N ARG A 139 12.48 4.49 18.69
CA ARG A 139 13.82 5.04 18.46
C ARG A 139 14.16 5.01 16.97
N ILE A 140 15.17 5.76 16.56
CA ILE A 140 15.64 5.82 15.16
C ILE A 140 15.89 4.42 14.58
N LYS A 141 16.46 3.48 15.36
CA LYS A 141 16.66 2.08 14.93
C LYS A 141 15.36 1.39 14.53
N ASP A 142 14.23 1.75 15.16
CA ASP A 142 12.94 1.12 14.97
C ASP A 142 12.31 1.56 13.65
N PHE A 143 12.56 2.80 13.20
CA PHE A 143 12.20 3.26 11.86
C PHE A 143 12.89 2.44 10.76
N PHE A 144 14.17 2.07 10.96
CA PHE A 144 14.87 1.20 10.00
C PHE A 144 14.35 -0.24 10.04
N LYS A 145 13.98 -0.78 11.23
CA LYS A 145 13.41 -2.11 11.36
C LYS A 145 12.07 -2.24 10.65
N VAL A 146 11.23 -1.19 10.68
CA VAL A 146 9.96 -1.14 9.97
C VAL A 146 10.19 -0.97 8.47
N PHE A 147 11.20 -0.20 8.07
CA PHE A 147 11.55 -0.05 6.66
C PHE A 147 12.04 -1.36 6.03
N ILE A 148 12.95 -2.08 6.71
CA ILE A 148 13.35 -3.44 6.32
C ILE A 148 12.70 -4.38 7.34
N PRO A 149 11.56 -5.03 7.00
CA PRO A 149 10.86 -5.89 7.94
C PRO A 149 11.81 -6.89 8.59
N SER A 150 12.05 -6.73 9.89
CA SER A 150 12.99 -7.54 10.67
C SER A 150 12.42 -7.81 12.05
N GLY A 151 12.84 -8.90 12.69
CA GLY A 151 12.35 -9.31 14.00
C GLY A 151 12.48 -8.24 15.07
N GLY A 152 11.59 -8.25 16.03
CA GLY A 152 11.62 -7.40 17.22
C GLY A 152 12.86 -7.68 18.09
N SER A 153 13.02 -6.90 19.15
CA SER A 153 14.07 -7.05 20.15
C SER A 153 13.45 -7.30 21.54
N SER A 154 14.27 -7.55 22.55
CA SER A 154 13.80 -7.83 23.92
C SER A 154 12.95 -6.73 24.56
N ASP A 155 12.92 -5.54 23.96
CA ASP A 155 12.11 -4.39 24.37
C ASP A 155 10.74 -4.32 23.67
N THR A 156 10.40 -5.30 22.81
CA THR A 156 9.10 -5.43 22.17
C THR A 156 8.23 -6.50 22.83
N PRO A 157 6.89 -6.46 22.67
CA PRO A 157 6.02 -7.54 23.13
C PRO A 157 6.43 -8.91 22.59
N LEU A 158 6.15 -9.98 23.33
CA LEU A 158 6.57 -11.35 22.97
C LEU A 158 6.18 -11.75 21.56
N GLY A 159 4.99 -11.37 21.10
CA GLY A 159 4.54 -11.62 19.73
C GLY A 159 5.41 -10.95 18.66
N GLU A 160 5.97 -9.78 18.94
CA GLU A 160 6.85 -9.06 18.00
C GLU A 160 8.34 -9.45 18.15
N GLN A 161 8.72 -10.12 19.24
CA GLN A 161 10.08 -10.67 19.37
C GLN A 161 10.32 -11.87 18.45
N THR A 162 9.29 -12.65 18.23
CA THR A 162 9.32 -13.83 17.36
C THR A 162 8.93 -13.54 15.92
N ASN A 163 8.23 -12.42 15.70
CA ASN A 163 7.74 -11.97 14.39
C ASN A 163 8.47 -10.69 13.93
N ILE A 164 8.00 -10.13 12.83
CA ILE A 164 8.49 -8.85 12.29
C ILE A 164 8.02 -7.72 13.21
N TYR A 165 8.91 -6.77 13.53
CA TYR A 165 8.58 -5.59 14.32
C TYR A 165 7.58 -4.69 13.58
N GLY A 166 6.47 -4.36 14.25
CA GLY A 166 5.35 -3.62 13.69
C GLY A 166 4.34 -4.51 12.96
N ASN A 167 3.10 -4.06 12.90
CA ASN A 167 2.05 -4.75 12.15
C ASN A 167 2.13 -4.34 10.68
N HIS A 168 2.61 -5.24 9.85
CA HIS A 168 2.79 -5.04 8.41
C HIS A 168 1.65 -5.64 7.62
N LEU A 169 1.27 -4.93 6.57
CA LEU A 169 0.42 -5.43 5.51
C LEU A 169 0.93 -4.90 4.17
N GLY A 170 0.51 -5.52 3.09
CA GLY A 170 0.88 -5.04 1.76
C GLY A 170 0.22 -5.82 0.66
N SER A 171 0.59 -5.48 -0.57
CA SER A 171 0.14 -6.19 -1.76
C SER A 171 1.18 -6.21 -2.87
N TRP A 172 1.20 -7.33 -3.59
CA TRP A 172 1.78 -7.39 -4.92
C TRP A 172 0.74 -6.92 -5.93
N ASN A 173 1.14 -6.01 -6.78
CA ASN A 173 0.27 -5.38 -7.76
C ASN A 173 0.81 -5.62 -9.17
N PHE A 174 -0.06 -6.01 -10.09
CA PHE A 174 0.28 -6.24 -11.50
C PHE A 174 -0.78 -5.69 -12.42
N SER A 175 -0.37 -5.13 -13.56
CA SER A 175 -1.27 -4.78 -14.65
C SER A 175 -0.64 -5.03 -16.00
N LEU A 176 -1.48 -5.28 -17.00
CA LEU A 176 -1.10 -5.38 -18.40
C LEU A 176 -2.02 -4.49 -19.21
N THR A 177 -1.49 -3.43 -19.79
CA THR A 177 -2.27 -2.50 -20.62
C THR A 177 -2.05 -2.82 -22.09
N TRP A 178 -3.13 -3.08 -22.80
CA TRP A 178 -3.15 -3.23 -24.25
C TRP A 178 -3.80 -2.00 -24.89
N TYR A 179 -3.02 -1.29 -25.69
CA TYR A 179 -3.49 -0.21 -26.56
C TYR A 179 -3.93 -0.80 -27.88
N ALA A 180 -5.21 -1.19 -27.94
CA ALA A 180 -5.78 -1.86 -29.09
C ALA A 180 -6.10 -0.87 -30.24
N PRO A 181 -6.30 -1.35 -31.48
CA PRO A 181 -6.69 -0.51 -32.61
C PRO A 181 -7.96 0.30 -32.33
N LYS A 182 -8.10 1.43 -33.01
CA LYS A 182 -9.26 2.34 -32.89
C LYS A 182 -9.43 2.95 -31.49
N ASP A 183 -8.32 3.24 -30.81
CA ASP A 183 -8.27 3.92 -29.51
C ASP A 183 -8.96 3.18 -28.34
N TRP A 184 -9.09 1.87 -28.44
CA TRP A 184 -9.45 1.05 -27.29
C TRP A 184 -8.26 0.86 -26.38
N THR A 185 -8.48 0.91 -25.06
CA THR A 185 -7.49 0.49 -24.07
C THR A 185 -8.12 -0.56 -23.17
N ILE A 186 -7.43 -1.69 -23.01
CA ILE A 186 -7.89 -2.79 -22.18
C ILE A 186 -6.78 -3.06 -21.16
N ARG A 187 -7.13 -3.01 -19.87
CA ARG A 187 -6.17 -3.16 -18.77
C ARG A 187 -6.69 -4.12 -17.70
N PRO A 188 -6.40 -5.43 -17.79
CA PRO A 188 -6.49 -6.31 -16.65
C PRO A 188 -5.46 -5.93 -15.59
N TYR A 189 -5.84 -6.06 -14.33
CA TYR A 189 -4.99 -5.83 -13.17
C TYR A 189 -5.31 -6.81 -12.05
N TYR A 190 -4.32 -7.01 -11.18
CA TYR A 190 -4.38 -7.97 -10.09
C TYR A 190 -3.62 -7.44 -8.90
N GLU A 191 -4.24 -7.48 -7.72
CA GLU A 191 -3.64 -7.17 -6.44
C GLU A 191 -3.73 -8.40 -5.54
N HIS A 192 -2.58 -8.90 -5.07
CA HIS A 192 -2.48 -9.96 -4.09
C HIS A 192 -2.15 -9.37 -2.73
N TYR A 193 -3.09 -9.44 -1.79
CA TYR A 193 -2.95 -8.94 -0.44
C TYR A 193 -2.21 -9.93 0.46
N PHE A 194 -1.42 -9.41 1.40
CA PHE A 194 -0.75 -10.19 2.43
C PHE A 194 -0.62 -9.39 3.73
N GLU A 195 -0.68 -10.08 4.88
CA GLU A 195 -0.42 -9.52 6.21
C GLU A 195 0.88 -10.04 6.82
N ASP A 196 1.40 -11.17 6.34
CA ASP A 196 2.60 -11.80 6.85
C ASP A 196 3.55 -12.25 5.73
N HIS A 197 4.74 -12.72 6.16
CA HIS A 197 5.80 -13.16 5.26
C HIS A 197 5.38 -14.39 4.42
N SER A 198 4.66 -15.32 5.00
CA SER A 198 4.24 -16.54 4.32
C SER A 198 3.23 -16.24 3.21
N GLN A 199 2.29 -15.35 3.46
CA GLN A 199 1.36 -14.86 2.43
C GLN A 199 2.09 -14.05 1.36
N MET A 200 3.05 -13.21 1.74
CA MET A 200 3.84 -12.40 0.80
C MET A 200 4.54 -13.26 -0.26
N PHE A 201 5.04 -14.45 0.11
CA PHE A 201 5.70 -15.37 -0.81
C PHE A 201 4.80 -16.48 -1.34
N GLY A 202 3.50 -16.41 -1.06
CA GLY A 202 2.50 -17.28 -1.66
C GLY A 202 2.47 -18.71 -1.11
N GLU A 203 2.97 -18.94 0.12
CA GLU A 203 2.97 -20.28 0.76
C GLU A 203 1.55 -20.84 0.91
N TYR A 204 0.54 -19.98 1.08
CA TYR A 204 -0.88 -20.37 1.20
C TYR A 204 -1.67 -20.12 -0.08
N GLY A 205 -0.99 -19.86 -1.19
CA GLY A 205 -1.58 -19.51 -2.48
C GLY A 205 -1.97 -18.01 -2.54
N TRP A 206 -2.29 -17.58 -3.74
CA TRP A 206 -2.65 -16.20 -4.05
C TRP A 206 -4.17 -16.03 -4.08
N LYS A 207 -4.84 -16.43 -3.00
CA LYS A 207 -6.30 -16.52 -2.93
C LYS A 207 -6.96 -15.20 -2.54
N ASP A 208 -6.33 -14.44 -1.62
CA ASP A 208 -6.81 -13.13 -1.23
C ASP A 208 -6.30 -12.12 -2.25
N CYS A 209 -7.25 -11.61 -3.03
CA CYS A 209 -6.93 -10.79 -4.18
C CYS A 209 -8.07 -9.86 -4.59
N LEU A 210 -7.69 -8.83 -5.30
CA LEU A 210 -8.56 -8.07 -6.17
C LEU A 210 -8.10 -8.32 -7.61
N ALA A 211 -8.98 -8.84 -8.43
CA ALA A 211 -8.76 -9.01 -9.87
C ALA A 211 -9.71 -8.09 -10.63
N GLY A 212 -9.18 -7.26 -11.49
CA GLY A 212 -9.98 -6.28 -12.23
C GLY A 212 -9.67 -6.23 -13.71
N ILE A 213 -10.61 -5.68 -14.45
CA ILE A 213 -10.40 -5.28 -15.84
C ILE A 213 -11.01 -3.91 -16.06
N GLU A 214 -10.23 -3.00 -16.60
CA GLU A 214 -10.67 -1.69 -17.07
C GLU A 214 -10.65 -1.65 -18.59
N ILE A 215 -11.73 -1.18 -19.18
CA ILE A 215 -11.86 -0.97 -20.62
C ILE A 215 -12.17 0.51 -20.85
N THR A 216 -11.26 1.20 -21.52
CA THR A 216 -11.48 2.58 -21.98
C THR A 216 -11.92 2.53 -23.45
N PHE A 217 -13.07 3.13 -23.70
CA PHE A 217 -13.66 3.19 -25.04
C PHE A 217 -13.04 4.32 -25.88
N PRO A 218 -13.07 4.22 -27.20
CA PRO A 218 -12.82 5.35 -28.07
C PRO A 218 -13.69 6.53 -27.68
N LYS A 219 -13.20 7.75 -27.92
CA LYS A 219 -13.93 8.97 -27.59
C LYS A 219 -15.37 8.94 -28.16
N ASN A 220 -16.34 8.98 -27.27
CA ASN A 220 -17.76 9.01 -27.60
C ASN A 220 -18.54 9.79 -26.52
N PRO A 221 -19.77 10.26 -26.79
CA PRO A 221 -20.52 11.09 -25.84
C PRO A 221 -21.27 10.32 -24.74
N VAL A 222 -21.21 8.99 -24.72
CA VAL A 222 -22.10 8.17 -23.87
C VAL A 222 -21.35 7.47 -22.76
N VAL A 223 -20.33 6.66 -23.10
CA VAL A 223 -19.60 5.82 -22.14
C VAL A 223 -18.10 5.97 -22.37
N SER A 224 -17.37 6.45 -21.37
CA SER A 224 -15.91 6.63 -21.46
C SER A 224 -15.14 5.39 -21.04
N SER A 225 -15.58 4.72 -19.99
CA SER A 225 -14.87 3.58 -19.42
C SER A 225 -15.82 2.60 -18.72
N PHE A 226 -15.37 1.38 -18.58
CA PHE A 226 -16.02 0.31 -17.82
C PHE A 226 -14.99 -0.38 -16.94
N VAL A 227 -15.36 -0.67 -15.69
CA VAL A 227 -14.55 -1.44 -14.74
C VAL A 227 -15.38 -2.60 -14.22
N TYR A 228 -14.77 -3.77 -14.19
CA TYR A 228 -15.28 -4.96 -13.49
C TYR A 228 -14.21 -5.45 -12.52
N GLU A 229 -14.59 -5.70 -11.28
CA GLU A 229 -13.72 -6.17 -10.22
C GLU A 229 -14.29 -7.39 -9.51
N TYR A 230 -13.42 -8.29 -9.14
CA TYR A 230 -13.67 -9.42 -8.25
C TYR A 230 -12.74 -9.32 -7.05
N ILE A 231 -13.30 -9.40 -5.85
CA ILE A 231 -12.56 -9.36 -4.59
C ILE A 231 -12.79 -10.67 -3.83
N SER A 232 -11.70 -11.26 -3.35
CA SER A 232 -11.70 -12.39 -2.43
C SER A 232 -10.84 -12.05 -1.22
N THR A 233 -11.38 -12.23 -0.01
CA THR A 233 -10.71 -11.97 1.26
C THR A 233 -11.01 -13.09 2.26
N LYS A 234 -11.01 -14.32 1.81
CA LYS A 234 -11.43 -15.49 2.60
C LYS A 234 -10.29 -16.15 3.37
N ASP A 235 -9.06 -15.90 2.96
CA ASP A 235 -7.86 -16.57 3.47
C ASP A 235 -6.86 -15.58 4.12
N GLN A 236 -7.33 -14.40 4.59
CA GLN A 236 -6.50 -13.29 5.09
C GLN A 236 -5.60 -13.66 6.27
N SER A 237 -6.03 -14.57 7.10
CA SER A 237 -5.30 -14.94 8.33
C SER A 237 -4.35 -16.12 8.13
N GLY A 238 -4.26 -16.68 6.91
CA GLY A 238 -3.52 -17.92 6.70
C GLY A 238 -4.13 -19.12 7.42
N PRO A 239 -3.40 -20.22 7.59
CA PRO A 239 -3.88 -21.36 8.35
C PRO A 239 -4.03 -21.01 9.83
N VAL A 240 -5.11 -21.47 10.44
CA VAL A 240 -5.33 -21.32 11.88
C VAL A 240 -4.27 -22.13 12.60
N TYR A 241 -3.43 -21.48 13.40
CA TYR A 241 -2.57 -22.17 14.34
C TYR A 241 -3.45 -22.67 15.49
N TRP A 242 -3.56 -23.98 15.63
CA TRP A 242 -4.10 -24.61 16.82
C TRP A 242 -2.99 -24.70 17.84
N ASP A 243 -3.10 -23.95 18.92
CA ASP A 243 -2.28 -24.14 20.14
C ASP A 243 -2.78 -25.35 20.93
#